data_8003f9b360d17ca5eb078662787eace3
#
_entry.id   8003f9b360d17ca5eb078662787eace3
#
_cell.length_a   1.000
_cell.length_b   1.000
_cell.length_c   1.000
_cell.angle_alpha   90.00
_cell.angle_beta   90.00
_cell.angle_gamma   90.00
#
_symmetry.space_group_name_H-M   'P 1'
#
loop_
_entity.id
_entity.type
_entity.pdbx_description
1 polymer ?
#
loop_
_entity_poly.entity_id
_entity_poly.type
_entity_poly.pdbx_seq_one_letter_code
_entity_poly.pdbx_strand_id
1 'polypeptide(L)'
;MAKRQPPSGISDQDWKATPTSVQTAVYTLLRVVDELQQAAAQSQKRISQLEEQVGKNSRNSSMPPSRDPLNIKKPPPKVKEKRKPGGQPGHVGHGRPLKPPEEVDHFVVSKPISCQACGALLLGEDPQPQRRQVCELPPIVPEVIEYQAHTLYCLHCGQENGAEWPREMPPGRFGPRVQALVGVLSGRYHVSRRDIQEMMETIFQVDMSLGTVSNQETQVSAALSDAVADAQVYVQQQGQVNTDETSWAKHNQRQWLWTGVTPLVTVFLILGTRSADGVRQLLGETFTGVTGSDRYAAYNWLDVTRRQVCWAHLLRDFQAFVERKGESAIIGQLLLKQAALMFELWYRVRDGTLSRPDFQLALQPIRYEISSLL
;
A
#
# COMPACT_ATOMS: atom_id res chain seq x y z
N MET A 1 -26.13 -49.52 -44.53
CA MET A 1 -26.64 -49.01 -43.24
C MET A 1 -25.96 -49.76 -42.14
N ALA A 2 -25.13 -49.12 -41.33
CA ALA A 2 -24.46 -49.76 -40.19
C ALA A 2 -25.52 -50.28 -39.18
N LYS A 3 -25.43 -51.58 -38.81
CA LYS A 3 -26.31 -52.16 -37.78
C LYS A 3 -26.06 -51.43 -36.44
N ARG A 4 -27.03 -50.59 -36.03
CA ARG A 4 -26.97 -49.90 -34.74
C ARG A 4 -27.10 -50.91 -33.62
N GLN A 5 -26.20 -50.91 -32.66
CA GLN A 5 -26.24 -51.80 -31.49
C GLN A 5 -27.42 -51.48 -30.60
N PRO A 6 -28.03 -52.42 -29.89
CA PRO A 6 -29.14 -52.15 -28.95
C PRO A 6 -28.71 -51.24 -27.83
N PRO A 7 -29.60 -50.39 -27.31
CA PRO A 7 -29.35 -49.63 -26.07
C PRO A 7 -29.07 -50.56 -24.89
N SER A 8 -28.29 -50.06 -23.91
CA SER A 8 -27.99 -50.82 -22.71
C SER A 8 -29.26 -51.29 -21.97
N GLY A 9 -29.32 -52.57 -21.61
CA GLY A 9 -30.47 -53.19 -20.97
C GLY A 9 -31.52 -53.82 -21.89
N ILE A 10 -31.32 -53.78 -23.24
CA ILE A 10 -32.18 -54.46 -24.20
C ILE A 10 -31.40 -55.59 -24.87
N SER A 11 -31.97 -56.82 -24.92
CA SER A 11 -31.31 -57.96 -25.57
C SER A 11 -31.29 -57.78 -27.10
N ASP A 12 -30.28 -58.31 -27.78
CA ASP A 12 -30.17 -58.30 -29.25
C ASP A 12 -31.39 -58.91 -29.95
N GLN A 13 -32.02 -59.92 -29.32
CA GLN A 13 -33.15 -60.56 -29.85
C GLN A 13 -34.42 -59.75 -29.77
N ASP A 14 -34.67 -59.08 -28.66
CA ASP A 14 -35.78 -58.15 -28.50
C ASP A 14 -35.61 -56.89 -29.37
N TRP A 15 -34.39 -56.42 -29.50
CA TRP A 15 -34.10 -55.27 -30.38
C TRP A 15 -34.36 -55.54 -31.82
N LYS A 16 -34.01 -56.72 -32.30
CA LYS A 16 -34.30 -57.11 -33.72
C LYS A 16 -35.77 -57.33 -33.95
N ALA A 17 -36.56 -57.74 -32.95
CA ALA A 17 -38.01 -57.89 -33.03
C ALA A 17 -38.76 -56.53 -32.96
N THR A 18 -38.09 -55.44 -32.52
CA THR A 18 -38.70 -54.13 -32.40
C THR A 18 -38.86 -53.43 -33.77
N PRO A 19 -40.03 -52.82 -34.09
CA PRO A 19 -40.22 -52.10 -35.32
C PRO A 19 -39.18 -51.00 -35.54
N THR A 20 -38.71 -50.82 -36.77
CA THR A 20 -37.65 -49.84 -37.14
C THR A 20 -38.02 -48.40 -36.75
N SER A 21 -39.29 -48.03 -36.81
CA SER A 21 -39.80 -46.73 -36.39
C SER A 21 -39.60 -46.50 -34.88
N VAL A 22 -39.83 -47.54 -34.05
CA VAL A 22 -39.62 -47.48 -32.62
C VAL A 22 -38.13 -47.44 -32.30
N GLN A 23 -37.29 -48.25 -32.96
CA GLN A 23 -35.83 -48.17 -32.82
C GLN A 23 -35.31 -46.75 -33.12
N THR A 24 -35.81 -46.10 -34.18
CA THR A 24 -35.42 -44.73 -34.56
C THR A 24 -35.86 -43.74 -33.48
N ALA A 25 -37.07 -43.88 -32.94
CA ALA A 25 -37.57 -43.02 -31.89
C ALA A 25 -36.74 -43.18 -30.60
N VAL A 26 -36.35 -44.38 -30.20
CA VAL A 26 -35.50 -44.65 -29.01
C VAL A 26 -34.12 -43.98 -29.21
N TYR A 27 -33.46 -44.13 -30.33
CA TYR A 27 -32.19 -43.49 -30.59
C TYR A 27 -32.29 -41.94 -30.61
N THR A 28 -33.39 -41.41 -31.13
CA THR A 28 -33.62 -39.95 -31.09
C THR A 28 -33.80 -39.49 -29.66
N LEU A 29 -34.55 -40.20 -28.85
CA LEU A 29 -34.71 -39.88 -27.43
C LEU A 29 -33.39 -39.95 -26.64
N LEU A 30 -32.60 -41.04 -26.84
CA LEU A 30 -31.29 -41.16 -26.20
C LEU A 30 -30.36 -40.00 -26.59
N ARG A 31 -30.33 -39.60 -27.86
CA ARG A 31 -29.56 -38.43 -28.29
C ARG A 31 -30.03 -37.15 -27.59
N VAL A 32 -31.35 -36.95 -27.50
CA VAL A 32 -31.91 -35.78 -26.81
C VAL A 32 -31.57 -35.80 -25.32
N VAL A 33 -31.59 -36.97 -24.68
CA VAL A 33 -31.18 -37.12 -23.27
C VAL A 33 -29.70 -36.78 -23.10
N ASP A 34 -28.81 -37.26 -23.98
CA ASP A 34 -27.38 -36.92 -23.95
C ASP A 34 -27.15 -35.41 -24.14
N GLU A 35 -27.82 -34.79 -25.12
CA GLU A 35 -27.74 -33.33 -25.37
C GLU A 35 -28.22 -32.53 -24.14
N LEU A 36 -29.32 -32.95 -23.49
CA LEU A 36 -29.82 -32.30 -22.27
C LEU A 36 -28.87 -32.48 -21.08
N GLN A 37 -28.26 -33.66 -20.94
CA GLN A 37 -27.29 -33.92 -19.87
C GLN A 37 -26.03 -33.04 -20.04
N GLN A 38 -25.53 -32.90 -21.28
CA GLN A 38 -24.41 -32.04 -21.59
C GLN A 38 -24.74 -30.55 -21.33
N ALA A 39 -25.93 -30.12 -21.76
CA ALA A 39 -26.40 -28.75 -21.50
C ALA A 39 -26.56 -28.44 -20.00
N ALA A 40 -27.09 -29.42 -19.24
CA ALA A 40 -27.22 -29.33 -17.79
C ALA A 40 -25.85 -29.24 -17.10
N ALA A 41 -24.89 -30.07 -17.50
CA ALA A 41 -23.53 -30.02 -16.99
C ALA A 41 -22.83 -28.70 -17.28
N GLN A 42 -23.00 -28.16 -18.51
CA GLN A 42 -22.46 -26.85 -18.89
C GLN A 42 -23.10 -25.73 -18.10
N SER A 43 -24.42 -25.76 -17.90
CA SER A 43 -25.15 -24.79 -17.10
C SER A 43 -24.69 -24.82 -15.63
N GLN A 44 -24.52 -25.99 -15.06
CA GLN A 44 -24.03 -26.17 -13.69
C GLN A 44 -22.61 -25.58 -13.52
N LYS A 45 -21.72 -25.82 -14.49
CA LYS A 45 -20.39 -25.24 -14.51
C LYS A 45 -20.44 -23.70 -14.59
N ARG A 46 -21.36 -23.17 -15.37
CA ARG A 46 -21.55 -21.72 -15.50
C ARG A 46 -22.10 -21.08 -14.24
N ILE A 47 -23.08 -21.75 -13.59
CA ILE A 47 -23.62 -21.30 -12.28
C ILE A 47 -22.48 -21.25 -11.25
N SER A 48 -21.69 -22.30 -11.13
CA SER A 48 -20.56 -22.34 -10.20
C SER A 48 -19.55 -21.21 -10.43
N GLN A 49 -19.22 -20.89 -11.68
CA GLN A 49 -18.35 -19.76 -12.03
C GLN A 49 -18.96 -18.42 -11.64
N LEU A 50 -20.26 -18.22 -11.84
CA LEU A 50 -20.95 -16.99 -11.46
C LEU A 50 -21.05 -16.84 -9.95
N GLU A 51 -21.35 -17.93 -9.22
CA GLU A 51 -21.33 -17.92 -7.74
C GLU A 51 -19.97 -17.54 -7.20
N GLU A 52 -18.87 -18.07 -7.79
CA GLU A 52 -17.51 -17.69 -7.43
C GLU A 52 -17.22 -16.20 -7.70
N GLN A 53 -17.69 -15.66 -8.83
CA GLN A 53 -17.53 -14.25 -9.15
C GLN A 53 -18.30 -13.34 -8.19
N VAL A 54 -19.55 -13.68 -7.87
CA VAL A 54 -20.40 -12.91 -6.96
C VAL A 54 -19.89 -12.99 -5.50
N GLY A 55 -19.30 -14.14 -5.12
CA GLY A 55 -18.75 -14.34 -3.79
C GLY A 55 -17.41 -13.62 -3.52
N LYS A 56 -16.76 -13.01 -4.54
CA LYS A 56 -15.48 -12.33 -4.36
C LYS A 56 -15.60 -11.07 -3.51
N ASN A 57 -14.70 -10.93 -2.54
CA ASN A 57 -14.59 -9.78 -1.64
C ASN A 57 -13.13 -9.60 -1.17
N SER A 58 -12.87 -8.58 -0.37
CA SER A 58 -11.50 -8.26 0.11
C SER A 58 -10.86 -9.32 1.01
N ARG A 59 -11.63 -10.31 1.50
CA ARG A 59 -11.13 -11.37 2.38
C ARG A 59 -10.68 -12.61 1.62
N ASN A 60 -11.30 -12.86 0.47
CA ASN A 60 -11.09 -14.05 -0.35
C ASN A 60 -10.52 -13.74 -1.74
N SER A 61 -10.13 -12.49 -1.98
CA SER A 61 -9.54 -12.04 -3.23
C SER A 61 -8.64 -10.81 -3.02
N SER A 62 -7.97 -10.36 -4.05
CA SER A 62 -7.20 -9.11 -4.06
C SER A 62 -8.08 -7.85 -4.23
N MET A 63 -9.39 -7.97 -4.07
CA MET A 63 -10.31 -6.82 -4.15
C MET A 63 -10.08 -5.88 -2.96
N PRO A 64 -9.95 -4.56 -3.18
CA PRO A 64 -9.82 -3.62 -2.06
C PRO A 64 -11.12 -3.53 -1.26
N PRO A 65 -11.06 -3.32 0.07
CA PRO A 65 -12.24 -3.23 0.94
C PRO A 65 -13.28 -2.18 0.51
N SER A 66 -12.85 -1.14 -0.22
CA SER A 66 -13.73 -0.12 -0.78
C SER A 66 -14.67 -0.61 -1.89
N ARG A 67 -14.39 -1.80 -2.44
CA ARG A 67 -15.21 -2.46 -3.47
C ARG A 67 -16.01 -3.64 -2.93
N ASP A 68 -15.93 -3.90 -1.64
CA ASP A 68 -16.73 -4.96 -1.04
C ASP A 68 -18.23 -4.69 -1.24
N PRO A 69 -19.02 -5.72 -1.61
CA PRO A 69 -20.46 -5.59 -1.65
C PRO A 69 -21.04 -5.16 -0.29
N LEU A 70 -22.02 -4.28 -0.29
CA LEU A 70 -22.62 -3.70 0.94
C LEU A 70 -23.22 -4.72 1.90
N ASN A 71 -23.56 -5.90 1.40
CA ASN A 71 -24.17 -7.00 2.16
C ASN A 71 -23.16 -7.93 2.83
N ILE A 72 -21.86 -7.69 2.72
CA ILE A 72 -20.86 -8.50 3.42
C ILE A 72 -21.02 -8.28 4.92
N LYS A 73 -21.43 -9.35 5.62
CA LYS A 73 -21.42 -9.35 7.09
C LYS A 73 -20.02 -9.10 7.57
N LYS A 74 -19.79 -7.94 8.17
CA LYS A 74 -18.53 -7.67 8.88
C LYS A 74 -18.33 -8.81 9.89
N PRO A 75 -17.10 -9.31 10.10
CA PRO A 75 -16.85 -10.28 11.16
C PRO A 75 -17.43 -9.71 12.46
N PRO A 76 -18.02 -10.54 13.31
CA PRO A 76 -18.39 -10.09 14.63
C PRO A 76 -17.19 -9.36 15.22
N PRO A 77 -17.37 -8.17 15.77
CA PRO A 77 -16.27 -7.46 16.41
C PRO A 77 -15.65 -8.46 17.39
N LYS A 78 -14.31 -8.64 17.31
CA LYS A 78 -13.60 -9.44 18.33
C LYS A 78 -14.16 -8.97 19.65
N VAL A 79 -14.65 -9.88 20.48
CA VAL A 79 -15.18 -9.55 21.81
C VAL A 79 -14.02 -8.83 22.51
N LYS A 80 -14.01 -7.51 22.37
CA LYS A 80 -13.13 -6.68 23.19
C LYS A 80 -13.68 -6.87 24.60
N GLU A 81 -12.87 -7.41 25.50
CA GLU A 81 -13.16 -7.24 26.92
C GLU A 81 -13.70 -5.82 27.09
N LYS A 82 -14.83 -5.66 27.78
CA LYS A 82 -15.52 -4.38 27.97
C LYS A 82 -14.67 -3.44 28.83
N ARG A 83 -13.48 -3.08 28.32
CA ARG A 83 -12.65 -2.05 28.92
C ARG A 83 -13.24 -0.71 28.55
N LYS A 84 -13.48 0.13 29.55
CA LYS A 84 -13.95 1.49 29.32
C LYS A 84 -12.92 2.25 28.44
N PRO A 85 -13.36 3.12 27.52
CA PRO A 85 -12.43 3.97 26.79
C PRO A 85 -11.63 4.83 27.78
N GLY A 86 -10.32 4.97 27.54
CA GLY A 86 -9.42 5.74 28.40
C GLY A 86 -8.43 4.89 29.20
N GLY A 87 -7.66 5.55 30.07
CA GLY A 87 -6.68 4.89 30.94
C GLY A 87 -7.35 3.93 31.90
N GLN A 88 -6.88 2.70 31.96
CA GLN A 88 -7.36 1.68 32.91
C GLN A 88 -6.77 1.91 34.30
N PRO A 89 -7.39 1.41 35.40
CA PRO A 89 -6.77 1.47 36.73
C PRO A 89 -5.34 0.92 36.70
N GLY A 90 -4.37 1.70 37.22
CA GLY A 90 -2.96 1.39 37.14
C GLY A 90 -2.23 1.85 35.87
N HIS A 91 -2.92 2.46 34.93
CA HIS A 91 -2.26 3.09 33.76
C HIS A 91 -1.48 4.32 34.22
N VAL A 92 -0.15 4.26 34.07
CA VAL A 92 0.69 5.44 34.27
C VAL A 92 0.42 6.38 33.10
N GLY A 93 -0.16 7.56 33.42
CA GLY A 93 -0.45 8.57 32.41
C GLY A 93 0.85 9.00 31.71
N HIS A 94 0.89 8.90 30.38
CA HIS A 94 2.00 9.43 29.58
C HIS A 94 1.71 10.91 29.28
N GLY A 95 2.17 11.78 30.14
CA GLY A 95 2.25 13.21 29.85
C GLY A 95 3.44 13.51 28.93
N ARG A 96 3.37 14.60 28.16
CA ARG A 96 4.53 15.10 27.41
C ARG A 96 5.64 15.45 28.42
N PRO A 97 6.85 14.90 28.28
CA PRO A 97 7.95 15.27 29.15
C PRO A 97 8.25 16.77 29.03
N LEU A 98 8.52 17.41 30.16
CA LEU A 98 8.94 18.80 30.15
C LEU A 98 10.33 18.91 29.52
N LYS A 99 10.52 19.92 28.67
CA LYS A 99 11.85 20.27 28.16
C LYS A 99 12.77 20.67 29.33
N PRO A 100 14.06 20.35 29.23
CA PRO A 100 15.03 20.80 30.20
C PRO A 100 15.17 22.34 30.15
N PRO A 101 15.64 23.00 31.22
CA PRO A 101 15.69 24.47 31.32
C PRO A 101 16.43 25.13 30.17
N GLU A 102 17.49 24.53 29.64
CA GLU A 102 18.31 25.00 28.54
C GLU A 102 17.59 25.02 27.18
N GLU A 103 16.48 24.32 27.05
CA GLU A 103 15.63 24.33 25.85
C GLU A 103 14.37 25.20 26.02
N VAL A 104 14.29 26.01 27.07
CA VAL A 104 13.15 26.88 27.33
C VAL A 104 13.52 28.31 26.91
N ASP A 105 12.80 28.87 25.95
CA ASP A 105 13.08 30.21 25.40
C ASP A 105 12.80 31.33 26.42
N HIS A 106 11.71 31.20 27.19
CA HIS A 106 11.28 32.23 28.14
C HIS A 106 10.79 31.64 29.45
N PHE A 107 11.24 32.23 30.59
CA PHE A 107 10.78 31.91 31.92
C PHE A 107 9.86 33.01 32.45
N VAL A 108 8.64 32.67 32.83
CA VAL A 108 7.71 33.53 33.55
C VAL A 108 7.66 33.02 35.00
N VAL A 109 8.26 33.75 35.94
CA VAL A 109 8.34 33.38 37.33
C VAL A 109 7.29 34.15 38.13
N SER A 110 6.39 33.40 38.80
CA SER A 110 5.40 33.97 39.70
C SER A 110 5.73 33.55 41.13
N LYS A 111 5.90 34.54 42.01
CA LYS A 111 6.16 34.31 43.46
C LYS A 111 5.06 34.99 44.30
N PRO A 112 4.59 34.37 45.36
CA PRO A 112 3.73 35.06 46.30
C PRO A 112 4.50 36.16 47.04
N ILE A 113 3.91 37.34 47.12
CA ILE A 113 4.54 38.53 47.70
C ILE A 113 4.27 38.57 49.21
N SER A 114 3.09 38.15 49.67
CA SER A 114 2.68 38.23 51.05
C SER A 114 2.03 36.94 51.51
N CYS A 115 2.12 36.69 52.82
CA CYS A 115 1.46 35.55 53.48
C CYS A 115 -0.06 35.72 53.46
N GLN A 116 -0.79 34.74 52.93
CA GLN A 116 -2.24 34.78 52.90
C GLN A 116 -2.92 34.72 54.26
N ALA A 117 -2.24 34.26 55.33
CA ALA A 117 -2.78 34.12 56.65
C ALA A 117 -2.52 35.38 57.53
N CYS A 118 -1.35 36.00 57.40
CA CYS A 118 -0.96 37.10 58.31
C CYS A 118 -0.50 38.39 57.61
N GLY A 119 -0.42 38.40 56.26
CA GLY A 119 -0.04 39.56 55.48
C GLY A 119 1.47 39.90 55.47
N ALA A 120 2.31 39.12 56.20
CA ALA A 120 3.75 39.39 56.25
C ALA A 120 4.41 39.19 54.86
N LEU A 121 5.42 39.98 54.58
CA LEU A 121 6.22 39.87 53.31
C LEU A 121 6.91 38.51 53.26
N LEU A 122 6.78 37.82 52.13
CA LEU A 122 7.45 36.54 51.88
C LEU A 122 8.75 36.79 51.10
N LEU A 123 9.85 36.27 51.63
CA LEU A 123 11.18 36.32 51.02
C LEU A 123 11.69 34.90 50.83
N GLY A 124 12.48 34.68 49.79
CA GLY A 124 13.12 33.41 49.53
C GLY A 124 12.84 32.84 48.14
N GLU A 125 13.32 31.62 47.93
CA GLU A 125 13.21 30.87 46.65
C GLU A 125 12.63 29.48 46.92
N ASP A 126 11.82 28.98 46.02
CA ASP A 126 11.37 27.60 45.99
C ASP A 126 12.38 26.74 45.18
N PRO A 127 13.09 25.78 45.82
CA PRO A 127 14.05 24.95 45.08
C PRO A 127 13.41 23.97 44.11
N GLN A 128 12.09 23.73 44.19
CA GLN A 128 11.34 22.79 43.35
C GLN A 128 10.00 23.38 42.93
N PRO A 129 9.99 24.48 42.16
CA PRO A 129 8.75 25.12 41.77
C PRO A 129 7.93 24.20 40.83
N GLN A 130 6.60 24.32 40.92
CA GLN A 130 5.72 23.66 39.95
C GLN A 130 5.98 24.24 38.59
N ARG A 131 6.28 23.37 37.62
CA ARG A 131 6.60 23.74 36.23
C ARG A 131 5.47 23.37 35.28
N ARG A 132 5.11 24.33 34.42
CA ARG A 132 4.20 24.12 33.31
C ARG A 132 4.81 24.77 32.08
N GLN A 133 4.82 24.06 30.95
CA GLN A 133 5.35 24.59 29.68
C GLN A 133 4.23 24.71 28.66
N VAL A 134 4.18 25.83 27.97
CA VAL A 134 3.31 26.11 26.84
C VAL A 134 4.20 26.26 25.62
N CYS A 135 3.87 25.57 24.53
CA CYS A 135 4.56 25.70 23.27
C CYS A 135 3.69 26.55 22.34
N GLU A 136 4.26 27.63 21.83
CA GLU A 136 3.60 28.54 20.89
C GLU A 136 4.38 28.60 19.60
N LEU A 137 3.70 28.83 18.48
CA LEU A 137 4.30 29.11 17.19
C LEU A 137 4.48 30.61 17.02
N PRO A 138 5.72 31.11 16.84
CA PRO A 138 5.91 32.52 16.51
C PRO A 138 5.33 32.79 15.12
N PRO A 139 4.97 34.08 14.81
CA PRO A 139 4.59 34.46 13.47
C PRO A 139 5.66 34.06 12.45
N ILE A 140 5.24 33.38 11.37
CA ILE A 140 6.14 33.01 10.28
C ILE A 140 6.24 34.23 9.35
N VAL A 141 7.42 34.85 9.27
CA VAL A 141 7.71 36.00 8.41
C VAL A 141 8.71 35.56 7.33
N PRO A 142 8.36 35.70 6.04
CA PRO A 142 9.29 35.36 4.97
C PRO A 142 10.45 36.36 4.93
N GLU A 143 11.65 35.86 4.64
CA GLU A 143 12.81 36.71 4.33
C GLU A 143 12.73 37.16 2.86
N VAL A 144 12.83 38.44 2.61
CA VAL A 144 12.84 39.02 1.26
C VAL A 144 14.25 39.54 0.96
N ILE A 145 14.87 38.97 -0.08
CA ILE A 145 16.19 39.37 -0.54
C ILE A 145 16.03 40.11 -1.86
N GLU A 146 16.54 41.33 -1.94
CA GLU A 146 16.57 42.13 -3.16
C GLU A 146 17.97 42.09 -3.78
N TYR A 147 18.04 41.65 -5.02
CA TYR A 147 19.26 41.72 -5.82
C TYR A 147 19.19 42.93 -6.75
N GLN A 148 20.24 43.78 -6.76
CA GLN A 148 20.32 44.94 -7.59
C GLN A 148 21.57 44.86 -8.49
N ALA A 149 21.38 44.84 -9.80
CA ALA A 149 22.45 44.92 -10.78
C ALA A 149 22.49 46.36 -11.36
N HIS A 150 23.56 47.10 -11.07
CA HIS A 150 23.74 48.46 -11.52
C HIS A 150 24.37 48.50 -12.89
N THR A 151 23.96 49.47 -13.69
CA THR A 151 24.63 49.88 -14.93
C THR A 151 25.32 51.21 -14.73
N LEU A 152 26.63 51.27 -15.00
CA LEU A 152 27.44 52.49 -14.86
C LEU A 152 28.05 52.88 -16.20
N TYR A 153 28.14 54.20 -16.42
CA TYR A 153 28.78 54.75 -17.61
C TYR A 153 30.26 55.03 -17.33
N CYS A 154 31.13 54.62 -18.24
CA CYS A 154 32.52 54.98 -18.17
C CYS A 154 32.72 56.49 -18.46
N LEU A 155 33.23 57.26 -17.52
CA LEU A 155 33.46 58.70 -17.68
C LEU A 155 34.53 59.00 -18.70
N HIS A 156 35.37 58.05 -19.10
CA HIS A 156 36.46 58.23 -20.05
C HIS A 156 36.00 58.00 -21.50
N CYS A 157 35.21 56.99 -21.79
CA CYS A 157 34.80 56.62 -23.15
C CYS A 157 33.28 56.63 -23.36
N GLY A 158 32.45 56.89 -22.35
CA GLY A 158 30.99 56.89 -22.41
C GLY A 158 30.35 55.52 -22.49
N GLN A 159 31.12 54.43 -22.44
CA GLN A 159 30.63 53.06 -22.54
C GLN A 159 29.75 52.70 -21.33
N GLU A 160 28.61 52.10 -21.61
CA GLU A 160 27.71 51.52 -20.61
C GLU A 160 28.21 50.14 -20.17
N ASN A 161 28.26 49.91 -18.85
CA ASN A 161 28.73 48.66 -18.26
C ASN A 161 27.70 48.16 -17.24
N GLY A 162 26.99 47.09 -17.55
CA GLY A 162 26.06 46.41 -16.63
C GLY A 162 26.78 45.43 -15.74
N ALA A 163 26.38 45.37 -14.48
CA ALA A 163 26.82 44.31 -13.57
C ALA A 163 26.18 42.98 -13.91
N GLU A 164 26.94 41.91 -13.73
CA GLU A 164 26.38 40.54 -13.81
C GLU A 164 25.62 40.21 -12.52
N TRP A 165 24.56 39.38 -12.67
CA TRP A 165 23.86 38.88 -11.52
C TRP A 165 24.73 37.90 -10.72
N PRO A 166 24.65 37.89 -9.37
CA PRO A 166 25.34 36.91 -8.56
C PRO A 166 24.93 35.48 -8.94
N ARG A 167 25.88 34.56 -8.95
CA ARG A 167 25.64 33.14 -9.30
C ARG A 167 24.70 32.45 -8.33
N GLU A 168 24.64 32.92 -7.10
CA GLU A 168 23.81 32.40 -6.01
C GLU A 168 22.35 32.86 -6.11
N MET A 169 22.04 33.82 -7.01
CA MET A 169 20.69 34.34 -7.21
C MET A 169 19.80 33.21 -7.77
N PRO A 170 18.68 32.85 -7.10
CA PRO A 170 17.74 31.88 -7.61
C PRO A 170 17.18 32.32 -8.98
N PRO A 171 16.91 31.40 -9.91
CA PRO A 171 16.41 31.73 -11.25
C PRO A 171 14.96 32.23 -11.28
N GLY A 172 14.30 32.38 -10.13
CA GLY A 172 12.91 32.81 -9.99
C GLY A 172 12.66 33.71 -8.81
N ARG A 173 11.40 34.01 -8.54
CA ARG A 173 10.97 34.88 -7.43
C ARG A 173 10.95 34.18 -6.07
N PHE A 174 11.09 32.85 -6.04
CA PHE A 174 10.98 32.03 -4.84
C PHE A 174 12.25 31.25 -4.60
N GLY A 175 12.77 31.35 -3.38
CA GLY A 175 13.95 30.64 -2.96
C GLY A 175 13.69 29.12 -2.77
N PRO A 176 14.76 28.31 -2.64
CA PRO A 176 14.67 26.86 -2.62
C PRO A 176 13.84 26.32 -1.45
N ARG A 177 13.76 27.02 -0.31
CA ARG A 177 12.91 26.59 0.83
C ARG A 177 11.43 26.69 0.53
N VAL A 178 10.98 27.76 -0.17
CA VAL A 178 9.60 27.93 -0.61
C VAL A 178 9.24 26.85 -1.63
N GLN A 179 10.13 26.58 -2.59
CA GLN A 179 9.96 25.51 -3.58
C GLN A 179 9.82 24.13 -2.90
N ALA A 180 10.73 23.82 -1.98
CA ALA A 180 10.69 22.57 -1.23
C ALA A 180 9.40 22.42 -0.40
N LEU A 181 8.93 23.51 0.23
CA LEU A 181 7.67 23.49 1.00
C LEU A 181 6.48 23.16 0.10
N VAL A 182 6.36 23.80 -1.06
CA VAL A 182 5.31 23.50 -2.04
C VAL A 182 5.38 22.02 -2.48
N GLY A 183 6.58 21.53 -2.78
CA GLY A 183 6.80 20.12 -3.15
C GLY A 183 6.41 19.14 -2.04
N VAL A 184 6.71 19.45 -0.79
CA VAL A 184 6.34 18.60 0.37
C VAL A 184 4.83 18.62 0.61
N LEU A 185 4.19 19.79 0.56
CA LEU A 185 2.74 19.91 0.74
C LEU A 185 1.99 19.13 -0.35
N SER A 186 2.41 19.26 -1.60
CA SER A 186 1.81 18.53 -2.73
C SER A 186 2.14 17.03 -2.69
N GLY A 187 3.42 16.68 -2.69
CA GLY A 187 3.86 15.29 -2.88
C GLY A 187 3.71 14.41 -1.64
N ARG A 188 4.01 14.94 -0.44
CA ARG A 188 3.98 14.18 0.82
C ARG A 188 2.63 14.23 1.50
N TYR A 189 2.02 15.42 1.55
CA TYR A 189 0.78 15.64 2.29
C TYR A 189 -0.47 15.63 1.40
N HIS A 190 -0.32 15.53 0.08
CA HIS A 190 -1.41 15.47 -0.90
C HIS A 190 -2.38 16.66 -0.81
N VAL A 191 -1.86 17.82 -0.43
CA VAL A 191 -2.63 19.06 -0.38
C VAL A 191 -2.95 19.52 -1.80
N SER A 192 -4.17 19.97 -2.05
CA SER A 192 -4.53 20.48 -3.37
C SER A 192 -3.78 21.77 -3.69
N ARG A 193 -3.58 22.07 -4.98
CA ARG A 193 -2.88 23.31 -5.40
C ARG A 193 -3.56 24.57 -4.89
N ARG A 194 -4.89 24.56 -4.76
CA ARG A 194 -5.65 25.70 -4.23
C ARG A 194 -5.40 25.87 -2.74
N ASP A 195 -5.44 24.77 -2.00
CA ASP A 195 -5.16 24.80 -0.56
C ASP A 195 -3.70 25.17 -0.30
N ILE A 196 -2.75 24.73 -1.16
CA ILE A 196 -1.34 25.17 -1.07
C ILE A 196 -1.23 26.68 -1.28
N GLN A 197 -1.91 27.23 -2.30
CA GLN A 197 -1.94 28.67 -2.54
C GLN A 197 -2.46 29.40 -1.29
N GLU A 198 -3.59 28.99 -0.74
CA GLU A 198 -4.20 29.58 0.46
C GLU A 198 -3.29 29.46 1.70
N MET A 199 -2.66 28.29 1.91
CA MET A 199 -1.70 28.09 3.01
C MET A 199 -0.47 28.97 2.88
N MET A 200 0.09 29.15 1.66
CA MET A 200 1.22 30.00 1.42
C MET A 200 0.90 31.45 1.75
N GLU A 201 -0.27 31.94 1.39
CA GLU A 201 -0.73 33.29 1.68
C GLU A 201 -1.04 33.48 3.18
N THR A 202 -1.87 32.59 3.77
CA THR A 202 -2.41 32.80 5.12
C THR A 202 -1.48 32.40 6.25
N ILE A 203 -0.67 31.36 6.08
CA ILE A 203 0.24 30.83 7.13
C ILE A 203 1.67 31.36 6.93
N PHE A 204 2.15 31.32 5.69
CA PHE A 204 3.55 31.64 5.38
C PHE A 204 3.76 33.05 4.87
N GLN A 205 2.69 33.86 4.68
CA GLN A 205 2.73 35.24 4.18
C GLN A 205 3.49 35.37 2.84
N VAL A 206 3.35 34.37 1.98
CA VAL A 206 3.97 34.31 0.65
C VAL A 206 2.90 34.28 -0.42
N ASP A 207 2.70 35.39 -1.11
CA ASP A 207 1.73 35.47 -2.21
C ASP A 207 2.22 34.71 -3.43
N MET A 208 1.40 33.80 -3.92
CA MET A 208 1.66 33.12 -5.17
C MET A 208 0.36 32.72 -5.88
N SER A 209 0.38 32.78 -7.21
CA SER A 209 -0.76 32.34 -8.01
C SER A 209 -0.83 30.80 -8.11
N LEU A 210 -2.00 30.28 -8.46
CA LEU A 210 -2.19 28.84 -8.72
C LEU A 210 -1.25 28.32 -9.82
N GLY A 211 -0.99 29.13 -10.86
CA GLY A 211 -0.02 28.83 -11.91
C GLY A 211 1.40 28.73 -11.36
N THR A 212 1.74 29.60 -10.39
CA THR A 212 3.04 29.57 -9.71
C THR A 212 3.20 28.26 -8.91
N VAL A 213 2.19 27.86 -8.14
CA VAL A 213 2.23 26.58 -7.41
C VAL A 213 2.52 25.43 -8.38
N SER A 214 1.81 25.35 -9.53
CA SER A 214 2.06 24.32 -10.54
C SER A 214 3.47 24.35 -11.13
N ASN A 215 4.03 25.55 -11.36
CA ASN A 215 5.40 25.71 -11.85
C ASN A 215 6.43 25.27 -10.81
N GLN A 216 6.21 25.57 -9.52
CA GLN A 216 7.08 25.10 -8.43
C GLN A 216 7.07 23.57 -8.32
N GLU A 217 5.90 22.93 -8.41
CA GLU A 217 5.81 21.45 -8.46
C GLU A 217 6.63 20.85 -9.60
N THR A 218 6.57 21.47 -10.79
CA THR A 218 7.33 21.02 -11.96
C THR A 218 8.84 21.17 -11.72
N GLN A 219 9.27 22.29 -11.16
CA GLN A 219 10.68 22.53 -10.85
C GLN A 219 11.22 21.57 -9.79
N VAL A 220 10.44 21.31 -8.72
CA VAL A 220 10.80 20.31 -7.69
C VAL A 220 10.86 18.91 -8.29
N SER A 221 9.90 18.55 -9.14
CA SER A 221 9.91 17.26 -9.83
C SER A 221 11.15 17.08 -10.70
N ALA A 222 11.55 18.11 -11.45
CA ALA A 222 12.77 18.08 -12.25
C ALA A 222 14.03 17.98 -11.38
N ALA A 223 14.09 18.71 -10.28
CA ALA A 223 15.22 18.68 -9.35
C ALA A 223 15.39 17.32 -8.63
N LEU A 224 14.30 16.54 -8.50
CA LEU A 224 14.31 15.21 -7.87
C LEU A 224 14.61 14.07 -8.86
N SER A 225 14.67 14.33 -10.18
CA SER A 225 14.78 13.28 -11.21
C SER A 225 15.97 12.36 -11.01
N ASP A 226 17.14 12.92 -10.74
CA ASP A 226 18.38 12.16 -10.56
C ASP A 226 18.34 11.33 -9.28
N ALA A 227 17.86 11.91 -8.18
CA ALA A 227 17.69 11.19 -6.92
C ALA A 227 16.67 10.03 -7.04
N VAL A 228 15.62 10.19 -7.84
CA VAL A 228 14.65 9.11 -8.13
C VAL A 228 15.29 8.03 -9.00
N ALA A 229 16.09 8.42 -9.99
CA ALA A 229 16.83 7.46 -10.82
C ALA A 229 17.83 6.65 -9.98
N ASP A 230 18.60 7.29 -9.09
CA ASP A 230 19.53 6.64 -8.16
C ASP A 230 18.78 5.69 -7.21
N ALA A 231 17.62 6.10 -6.70
CA ALA A 231 16.77 5.28 -5.86
C ALA A 231 16.27 4.02 -6.61
N GLN A 232 15.96 4.15 -7.89
CA GLN A 232 15.56 3.01 -8.73
C GLN A 232 16.74 2.05 -8.96
N VAL A 233 17.92 2.57 -9.28
CA VAL A 233 19.15 1.77 -9.41
C VAL A 233 19.44 1.04 -8.08
N TYR A 234 19.32 1.71 -6.95
CA TYR A 234 19.46 1.09 -5.63
C TYR A 234 18.50 -0.09 -5.46
N VAL A 235 17.21 0.07 -5.77
CA VAL A 235 16.21 -1.02 -5.68
C VAL A 235 16.60 -2.20 -6.58
N GLN A 236 17.06 -1.94 -7.80
CA GLN A 236 17.47 -2.96 -8.77
C GLN A 236 18.68 -3.79 -8.32
N GLN A 237 19.50 -3.24 -7.44
CA GLN A 237 20.72 -3.91 -6.90
C GLN A 237 20.46 -4.67 -5.59
N GLN A 238 19.24 -4.62 -5.03
CA GLN A 238 18.98 -5.26 -3.75
C GLN A 238 18.82 -6.77 -3.85
N GLY A 239 19.25 -7.47 -2.81
CA GLY A 239 19.05 -8.92 -2.68
C GLY A 239 17.59 -9.32 -2.42
N GLN A 240 16.75 -8.37 -1.98
CA GLN A 240 15.32 -8.60 -1.77
C GLN A 240 14.53 -7.31 -2.02
N VAL A 241 13.45 -7.43 -2.82
CA VAL A 241 12.50 -6.33 -3.11
C VAL A 241 11.09 -6.86 -2.99
N ASN A 242 10.22 -6.17 -2.25
CA ASN A 242 8.78 -6.44 -2.29
C ASN A 242 8.14 -5.58 -3.38
N THR A 243 7.33 -6.19 -4.21
CA THR A 243 6.68 -5.51 -5.34
C THR A 243 5.18 -5.70 -5.30
N ASP A 244 4.46 -4.67 -5.72
CA ASP A 244 3.01 -4.70 -5.88
C ASP A 244 2.61 -3.70 -6.96
N GLU A 245 1.40 -3.85 -7.54
CA GLU A 245 0.87 -2.91 -8.50
C GLU A 245 -0.60 -2.64 -8.24
N THR A 246 -1.00 -1.39 -8.47
CA THR A 246 -2.39 -0.97 -8.35
C THR A 246 -2.81 -0.12 -9.54
N SER A 247 -4.12 -0.08 -9.82
CA SER A 247 -4.64 0.78 -10.88
C SER A 247 -4.48 2.25 -10.53
N TRP A 248 -4.03 3.05 -11.48
CA TRP A 248 -3.84 4.49 -11.37
C TRP A 248 -4.61 5.21 -12.49
N ALA A 249 -5.30 6.30 -12.17
CA ALA A 249 -5.97 7.13 -13.16
C ALA A 249 -5.12 8.35 -13.47
N LYS A 250 -4.73 8.53 -14.74
CA LYS A 250 -4.00 9.70 -15.22
C LYS A 250 -4.68 10.23 -16.48
N HIS A 251 -5.16 11.47 -16.46
CA HIS A 251 -5.85 12.10 -17.61
C HIS A 251 -6.97 11.23 -18.23
N ASN A 252 -7.84 10.65 -17.38
CA ASN A 252 -8.89 9.71 -17.77
C ASN A 252 -8.40 8.42 -18.48
N GLN A 253 -7.10 8.17 -18.48
CA GLN A 253 -6.52 6.93 -18.96
C GLN A 253 -6.15 6.03 -17.80
N ARG A 254 -6.38 4.72 -17.98
CA ARG A 254 -5.97 3.72 -16.99
C ARG A 254 -4.46 3.50 -17.10
N GLN A 255 -3.77 3.75 -16.03
CA GLN A 255 -2.35 3.47 -15.82
C GLN A 255 -2.20 2.47 -14.67
N TRP A 256 -0.97 2.09 -14.39
CA TRP A 256 -0.63 1.18 -13.29
C TRP A 256 0.51 1.79 -12.48
N LEU A 257 0.28 1.93 -11.18
CA LEU A 257 1.30 2.32 -10.23
C LEU A 257 2.01 1.05 -9.75
N TRP A 258 3.26 0.90 -10.16
CA TRP A 258 4.15 -0.17 -9.73
C TRP A 258 4.97 0.32 -8.55
N THR A 259 5.16 -0.54 -7.55
CA THR A 259 5.87 -0.20 -6.31
C THR A 259 6.98 -1.20 -6.08
N GLY A 260 8.20 -0.72 -5.82
CA GLY A 260 9.34 -1.51 -5.38
C GLY A 260 9.77 -1.07 -3.99
N VAL A 261 9.66 -1.95 -2.99
CA VAL A 261 9.90 -1.65 -1.58
C VAL A 261 11.11 -2.41 -1.06
N THR A 262 12.03 -1.68 -0.48
CA THR A 262 13.20 -2.19 0.26
C THR A 262 13.20 -1.64 1.69
N PRO A 263 14.08 -2.07 2.59
CA PRO A 263 14.15 -1.51 3.93
C PRO A 263 14.44 -0.01 4.00
N LEU A 264 15.16 0.55 3.03
CA LEU A 264 15.59 1.96 3.04
C LEU A 264 14.84 2.84 2.03
N VAL A 265 14.46 2.26 0.87
CA VAL A 265 13.93 3.02 -0.27
C VAL A 265 12.67 2.37 -0.80
N THR A 266 11.68 3.19 -1.15
CA THR A 266 10.50 2.79 -1.91
C THR A 266 10.46 3.59 -3.21
N VAL A 267 10.34 2.90 -4.33
CA VAL A 267 10.22 3.50 -5.67
C VAL A 267 8.84 3.26 -6.23
N PHE A 268 8.30 4.27 -6.89
CA PHE A 268 7.01 4.22 -7.56
C PHE A 268 7.18 4.53 -9.05
N LEU A 269 6.63 3.68 -9.93
CA LEU A 269 6.59 3.92 -11.37
C LEU A 269 5.14 3.89 -11.86
N ILE A 270 4.72 4.92 -12.60
CA ILE A 270 3.40 4.96 -13.24
C ILE A 270 3.58 4.59 -14.71
N LEU A 271 3.05 3.43 -15.10
CA LEU A 271 3.23 2.85 -16.42
C LEU A 271 1.88 2.55 -17.08
N GLY A 272 1.83 2.62 -18.43
CA GLY A 272 0.64 2.28 -19.22
C GLY A 272 0.32 0.77 -19.26
N THR A 273 1.20 -0.06 -18.74
CA THR A 273 1.10 -1.52 -18.80
C THR A 273 1.07 -2.18 -17.44
N ARG A 274 0.33 -3.29 -17.34
CA ARG A 274 0.35 -4.24 -16.21
C ARG A 274 1.04 -5.55 -16.60
N SER A 275 1.86 -5.55 -17.63
CA SER A 275 2.56 -6.74 -18.14
C SER A 275 3.88 -6.98 -17.38
N ALA A 276 4.59 -8.06 -17.77
CA ALA A 276 5.94 -8.35 -17.32
C ALA A 276 6.93 -7.20 -17.59
N ASP A 277 6.67 -6.38 -18.60
CA ASP A 277 7.52 -5.22 -18.92
C ASP A 277 7.50 -4.17 -17.81
N GLY A 278 6.36 -4.01 -17.11
CA GLY A 278 6.28 -3.14 -15.94
C GLY A 278 7.19 -3.63 -14.80
N VAL A 279 7.21 -4.93 -14.55
CA VAL A 279 8.11 -5.55 -13.56
C VAL A 279 9.57 -5.40 -13.97
N ARG A 280 9.89 -5.62 -15.27
CA ARG A 280 11.26 -5.45 -15.79
C ARG A 280 11.74 -4.00 -15.70
N GLN A 281 10.87 -3.04 -15.99
CA GLN A 281 11.22 -1.62 -15.81
C GLN A 281 11.50 -1.29 -14.35
N LEU A 282 10.74 -1.87 -13.41
CA LEU A 282 10.93 -1.65 -11.97
C LEU A 282 12.20 -2.30 -11.45
N LEU A 283 12.38 -3.59 -11.71
CA LEU A 283 13.45 -4.42 -11.14
C LEU A 283 14.73 -4.46 -11.99
N GLY A 284 14.66 -4.10 -13.27
CA GLY A 284 15.74 -4.31 -14.24
C GLY A 284 15.71 -5.69 -14.86
N GLU A 285 16.17 -5.80 -16.11
CA GLU A 285 16.22 -7.05 -16.90
C GLU A 285 17.12 -8.12 -16.26
N THR A 286 18.17 -7.70 -15.56
CA THR A 286 19.20 -8.57 -14.97
C THR A 286 19.02 -8.74 -13.47
N PHE A 287 17.86 -8.48 -12.91
CA PHE A 287 17.62 -8.60 -11.48
C PHE A 287 17.92 -10.01 -10.95
N THR A 288 18.78 -10.09 -9.94
CA THR A 288 19.24 -11.36 -9.36
C THR A 288 18.71 -11.61 -7.93
N GLY A 289 18.05 -10.63 -7.35
CA GLY A 289 17.49 -10.74 -6.00
C GLY A 289 16.20 -11.57 -5.92
N VAL A 290 15.68 -11.71 -4.71
CA VAL A 290 14.38 -12.32 -4.44
C VAL A 290 13.28 -11.27 -4.46
N THR A 291 12.22 -11.52 -5.21
CA THR A 291 11.05 -10.65 -5.29
C THR A 291 9.89 -11.22 -4.46
N GLY A 292 9.43 -10.44 -3.49
CA GLY A 292 8.16 -10.70 -2.78
C GLY A 292 7.00 -10.08 -3.54
N SER A 293 6.08 -10.89 -4.09
CA SER A 293 4.93 -10.39 -4.88
C SER A 293 3.68 -11.24 -4.64
N ASP A 294 2.54 -10.84 -5.18
CA ASP A 294 1.40 -11.73 -5.36
C ASP A 294 1.67 -12.80 -6.42
N ARG A 295 0.66 -13.59 -6.81
CA ARG A 295 0.77 -14.63 -7.84
C ARG A 295 0.48 -14.12 -9.26
N TYR A 296 0.48 -12.82 -9.47
CA TYR A 296 0.15 -12.27 -10.79
C TYR A 296 1.14 -12.72 -11.87
N ALA A 297 0.62 -13.00 -13.05
CA ALA A 297 1.40 -13.59 -14.15
C ALA A 297 2.55 -12.71 -14.65
N ALA A 298 2.50 -11.38 -14.41
CA ALA A 298 3.58 -10.47 -14.77
C ALA A 298 4.94 -10.83 -14.13
N TYR A 299 4.94 -11.59 -13.02
CA TYR A 299 6.16 -12.04 -12.33
C TYR A 299 6.66 -13.42 -12.81
N ASN A 300 5.98 -14.11 -13.73
CA ASN A 300 6.32 -15.48 -14.13
C ASN A 300 7.62 -15.62 -14.93
N TRP A 301 8.21 -14.52 -15.39
CA TRP A 301 9.53 -14.53 -16.03
C TRP A 301 10.67 -14.67 -15.03
N LEU A 302 10.44 -14.39 -13.74
CA LEU A 302 11.42 -14.60 -12.68
C LEU A 302 11.53 -16.10 -12.38
N ASP A 303 12.76 -16.54 -12.11
CA ASP A 303 13.02 -17.90 -11.63
C ASP A 303 12.24 -18.16 -10.34
N VAL A 304 11.68 -19.36 -10.21
CA VAL A 304 10.86 -19.75 -9.06
C VAL A 304 11.61 -19.64 -7.72
N THR A 305 12.93 -19.86 -7.73
CA THR A 305 13.79 -19.74 -6.54
C THR A 305 14.03 -18.29 -6.11
N ARG A 306 13.76 -17.34 -7.00
CA ARG A 306 13.88 -15.90 -6.76
C ARG A 306 12.54 -15.21 -6.56
N ARG A 307 11.48 -15.98 -6.40
CA ARG A 307 10.14 -15.47 -6.21
C ARG A 307 9.55 -15.95 -4.89
N GLN A 308 9.22 -15.02 -4.01
CA GLN A 308 8.48 -15.28 -2.79
C GLN A 308 7.05 -14.79 -2.94
N VAL A 309 6.09 -15.70 -2.83
CA VAL A 309 4.68 -15.33 -2.88
C VAL A 309 4.27 -14.68 -1.57
N CYS A 310 3.54 -13.57 -1.67
CA CYS A 310 3.04 -12.80 -0.53
C CYS A 310 2.04 -13.63 0.29
N TRP A 311 2.36 -13.87 1.55
CA TRP A 311 1.51 -14.63 2.47
C TRP A 311 0.12 -14.01 2.69
N ALA A 312 0.00 -12.68 2.64
CA ALA A 312 -1.30 -12.03 2.76
C ALA A 312 -2.24 -12.43 1.59
N HIS A 313 -1.70 -12.61 0.39
CA HIS A 313 -2.46 -13.09 -0.76
C HIS A 313 -2.75 -14.59 -0.65
N LEU A 314 -1.77 -15.41 -0.25
CA LEU A 314 -1.98 -16.84 -0.02
C LEU A 314 -3.09 -17.11 1.01
N LEU A 315 -3.10 -16.37 2.12
CA LEU A 315 -4.16 -16.52 3.13
C LEU A 315 -5.54 -16.17 2.60
N ARG A 316 -5.67 -15.18 1.72
CA ARG A 316 -6.94 -14.87 1.04
C ARG A 316 -7.35 -15.98 0.07
N ASP A 317 -6.39 -16.54 -0.66
CA ASP A 317 -6.67 -17.68 -1.54
C ASP A 317 -7.12 -18.90 -0.76
N PHE A 318 -6.48 -19.21 0.37
CA PHE A 318 -6.89 -20.31 1.26
C PHE A 318 -8.29 -20.04 1.86
N GLN A 319 -8.58 -18.79 2.21
CA GLN A 319 -9.91 -18.38 2.65
C GLN A 319 -10.96 -18.57 1.54
N ALA A 320 -10.60 -18.25 0.28
CA ALA A 320 -11.49 -18.53 -0.86
C ALA A 320 -11.78 -20.03 -1.01
N PHE A 321 -10.82 -20.91 -0.72
CA PHE A 321 -11.06 -22.35 -0.71
C PHE A 321 -12.03 -22.77 0.41
N VAL A 322 -11.88 -22.18 1.62
CA VAL A 322 -12.82 -22.44 2.74
C VAL A 322 -14.26 -22.06 2.39
N GLU A 323 -14.45 -20.99 1.61
CA GLU A 323 -15.77 -20.51 1.21
C GLU A 323 -16.41 -21.33 0.07
N ARG A 324 -15.67 -22.28 -0.53
CA ARG A 324 -16.18 -23.25 -1.47
C ARG A 324 -16.85 -24.41 -0.72
N LYS A 325 -17.63 -25.21 -1.45
CA LYS A 325 -18.27 -26.41 -0.90
C LYS A 325 -17.39 -27.66 -1.15
N GLY A 326 -17.62 -28.71 -0.37
CA GLY A 326 -16.97 -30.01 -0.56
C GLY A 326 -15.50 -30.04 -0.13
N GLU A 327 -14.69 -30.84 -0.81
CA GLU A 327 -13.27 -31.07 -0.47
C GLU A 327 -12.42 -29.79 -0.45
N SER A 328 -12.71 -28.84 -1.34
CA SER A 328 -11.99 -27.56 -1.37
C SER A 328 -12.08 -26.81 -0.03
N ALA A 329 -13.23 -26.88 0.66
CA ALA A 329 -13.39 -26.23 1.96
C ALA A 329 -12.51 -26.89 3.03
N ILE A 330 -12.39 -28.20 3.00
CA ILE A 330 -11.54 -28.96 3.93
C ILE A 330 -10.06 -28.62 3.68
N ILE A 331 -9.63 -28.65 2.41
CA ILE A 331 -8.27 -28.29 2.02
C ILE A 331 -7.94 -26.86 2.45
N GLY A 332 -8.84 -25.90 2.21
CA GLY A 332 -8.66 -24.50 2.63
C GLY A 332 -8.48 -24.36 4.14
N GLN A 333 -9.26 -25.07 4.95
CA GLN A 333 -9.14 -25.06 6.41
C GLN A 333 -7.78 -25.63 6.87
N LEU A 334 -7.35 -26.74 6.27
CA LEU A 334 -6.05 -27.35 6.58
C LEU A 334 -4.90 -26.44 6.21
N LEU A 335 -4.93 -25.79 5.04
CA LEU A 335 -3.92 -24.82 4.61
C LEU A 335 -3.85 -23.62 5.55
N LEU A 336 -5.00 -23.06 5.98
CA LEU A 336 -5.02 -21.96 6.97
C LEU A 336 -4.44 -22.40 8.32
N LYS A 337 -4.72 -23.63 8.75
CA LYS A 337 -4.12 -24.18 9.98
C LYS A 337 -2.61 -24.27 9.88
N GLN A 338 -2.06 -24.79 8.78
CA GLN A 338 -0.62 -24.88 8.59
C GLN A 338 0.03 -23.50 8.51
N ALA A 339 -0.61 -22.53 7.84
CA ALA A 339 -0.14 -21.15 7.81
C ALA A 339 -0.11 -20.53 9.22
N ALA A 340 -1.11 -20.76 10.06
CA ALA A 340 -1.14 -20.27 11.43
C ALA A 340 0.03 -20.83 12.26
N LEU A 341 0.30 -22.14 12.17
CA LEU A 341 1.46 -22.77 12.83
C LEU A 341 2.79 -22.19 12.37
N MET A 342 2.96 -21.97 11.05
CA MET A 342 4.16 -21.31 10.52
C MET A 342 4.32 -19.91 11.09
N PHE A 343 3.27 -19.09 11.16
CA PHE A 343 3.35 -17.74 11.72
C PHE A 343 3.62 -17.73 13.23
N GLU A 344 3.10 -18.69 13.99
CA GLU A 344 3.44 -18.85 15.40
C GLU A 344 4.95 -19.06 15.59
N LEU A 345 5.55 -19.97 14.81
CA LEU A 345 7.00 -20.19 14.81
C LEU A 345 7.76 -18.93 14.37
N TRP A 346 7.26 -18.22 13.36
CA TRP A 346 7.87 -16.98 12.87
C TRP A 346 7.86 -15.86 13.93
N TYR A 347 6.77 -15.73 14.71
CA TYR A 347 6.73 -14.77 15.80
C TYR A 347 7.79 -15.07 16.87
N ARG A 348 8.06 -16.34 17.15
CA ARG A 348 9.13 -16.75 18.04
C ARG A 348 10.53 -16.44 17.52
N VAL A 349 10.71 -16.43 16.20
CA VAL A 349 11.96 -15.93 15.60
C VAL A 349 12.09 -14.42 15.78
N ARG A 350 10.99 -13.69 15.64
CA ARG A 350 10.99 -12.22 15.80
C ARG A 350 11.20 -11.75 17.24
N ASP A 351 10.71 -12.46 18.21
CA ASP A 351 10.90 -12.15 19.64
C ASP A 351 12.19 -12.75 20.21
N GLY A 352 12.96 -13.49 19.39
CA GLY A 352 14.26 -14.08 19.76
C GLY A 352 14.17 -15.39 20.54
N THR A 353 12.97 -15.97 20.74
CA THR A 353 12.78 -17.25 21.45
C THR A 353 13.01 -18.48 20.61
N LEU A 354 13.19 -18.33 19.29
CA LEU A 354 13.52 -19.41 18.34
C LEU A 354 14.62 -18.95 17.38
N SER A 355 15.66 -19.75 17.21
CA SER A 355 16.71 -19.46 16.23
C SER A 355 16.22 -19.68 14.80
N ARG A 356 16.87 -19.02 13.81
CA ARG A 356 16.54 -19.23 12.38
C ARG A 356 16.79 -20.67 11.91
N PRO A 357 17.89 -21.35 12.29
CA PRO A 357 18.10 -22.77 11.97
C PRO A 357 16.99 -23.67 12.53
N ASP A 358 16.64 -23.50 13.83
CA ASP A 358 15.56 -24.29 14.46
C ASP A 358 14.21 -24.03 13.80
N PHE A 359 13.93 -22.78 13.41
CA PHE A 359 12.74 -22.44 12.64
C PHE A 359 12.70 -23.18 11.31
N GLN A 360 13.80 -23.23 10.55
CA GLN A 360 13.86 -23.97 9.30
C GLN A 360 13.60 -25.46 9.50
N LEU A 361 14.12 -26.03 10.58
CA LEU A 361 13.88 -27.44 10.95
C LEU A 361 12.40 -27.67 11.30
N ALA A 362 11.83 -26.79 12.14
CA ALA A 362 10.43 -26.88 12.56
C ALA A 362 9.43 -26.66 11.40
N LEU A 363 9.85 -26.01 10.32
CA LEU A 363 9.02 -25.83 9.12
C LEU A 363 8.91 -27.09 8.25
N GLN A 364 9.79 -28.08 8.37
CA GLN A 364 9.81 -29.25 7.48
C GLN A 364 8.46 -29.99 7.46
N PRO A 365 7.83 -30.35 8.60
CA PRO A 365 6.53 -31.01 8.59
C PRO A 365 5.43 -30.12 8.00
N ILE A 366 5.46 -28.80 8.25
CA ILE A 366 4.49 -27.85 7.71
C ILE A 366 4.60 -27.79 6.18
N ARG A 367 5.83 -27.74 5.64
CA ARG A 367 6.07 -27.77 4.19
C ARG A 367 5.55 -29.06 3.55
N TYR A 368 5.82 -30.21 4.19
CA TYR A 368 5.33 -31.49 3.71
C TYR A 368 3.80 -31.51 3.65
N GLU A 369 3.14 -31.11 4.73
CA GLU A 369 1.67 -31.07 4.79
C GLU A 369 1.07 -30.11 3.73
N ILE A 370 1.63 -28.91 3.57
CA ILE A 370 1.17 -27.99 2.53
C ILE A 370 1.36 -28.59 1.13
N SER A 371 2.50 -29.24 0.86
CA SER A 371 2.75 -29.87 -0.44
C SER A 371 1.82 -31.04 -0.71
N SER A 372 1.38 -31.77 0.31
CA SER A 372 0.44 -32.89 0.15
C SER A 372 -1.01 -32.44 -0.06
N LEU A 373 -1.34 -31.21 0.32
CA LEU A 373 -2.67 -30.61 0.17
C LEU A 373 -2.88 -29.90 -1.17
N LEU A 374 -1.78 -29.55 -1.88
CA LEU A 374 -1.76 -28.84 -3.15
C LEU A 374 -1.45 -29.75 -4.32
#